data_bc6268166b113c670aed7bc9c5fbefc6
#
_entry.id   bc6268166b113c670aed7bc9c5fbefc6
#
_cell.length_a   1.000
_cell.length_b   1.000
_cell.length_c   1.000
_cell.angle_alpha   90.00
_cell.angle_beta   90.00
_cell.angle_gamma   90.00
#
_symmetry.space_group_name_H-M   'P 1'
#
loop_
_entity.id
_entity.type
_entity.pdbx_description
1 polymer ?
#
loop_
_entity_poly.entity_id
_entity_poly.type
_entity_poly.pdbx_seq_one_letter_code
_entity_poly.pdbx_strand_id
1 'polypeptide(L)'
;MTVEEYFRFEESSPIKHEYVAGEVYAMSGGTVRHDRIATNVLVRLSLVARPGPCDVFSSNMRVEVARDRYYYPDVTVVCTPVAESDIVARNPCVVVEVTSPSTARIDRGEKLDAYRQIATLRAYLIVDHRRRRVERHWRDVAGE
;
A
#
# COMPACT_ATOMS: atom_id res chain seq x y z
N MET A 1 -13.54 14.66 -9.39
CA MET A 1 -12.81 15.26 -8.25
C MET A 1 -11.34 15.37 -8.62
N THR A 2 -10.74 16.52 -8.44
CA THR A 2 -9.30 16.69 -8.64
C THR A 2 -8.51 16.11 -7.46
N VAL A 3 -7.19 15.99 -7.60
CA VAL A 3 -6.32 15.52 -6.51
C VAL A 3 -6.39 16.48 -5.31
N GLU A 4 -6.39 17.79 -5.56
CA GLU A 4 -6.51 18.81 -4.50
C GLU A 4 -7.84 18.74 -3.77
N GLU A 5 -8.92 18.49 -4.49
CA GLU A 5 -10.24 18.27 -3.90
C GLU A 5 -10.28 17.00 -3.07
N TYR A 6 -9.63 15.94 -3.55
CA TYR A 6 -9.51 14.69 -2.81
C TYR A 6 -8.75 14.87 -1.49
N PHE A 7 -7.61 15.57 -1.50
CA PHE A 7 -6.87 15.83 -0.27
C PHE A 7 -7.68 16.62 0.76
N ARG A 8 -8.38 17.66 0.32
CA ARG A 8 -9.28 18.43 1.21
C ARG A 8 -10.43 17.60 1.75
N PHE A 9 -11.03 16.78 0.89
CA PHE A 9 -12.09 15.85 1.28
C PHE A 9 -11.60 14.83 2.30
N GLU A 10 -10.45 14.22 2.05
CA GLU A 10 -9.89 13.20 2.91
C GLU A 10 -9.48 13.74 4.30
N GLU A 11 -8.98 14.98 4.36
CA GLU A 11 -8.58 15.63 5.62
C GLU A 11 -9.74 15.72 6.62
N SER A 12 -10.94 15.96 6.13
CA SER A 12 -12.14 16.13 6.98
C SER A 12 -13.00 14.85 7.07
N SER A 13 -12.65 13.82 6.35
CA SER A 13 -13.45 12.59 6.31
C SER A 13 -13.21 11.70 7.54
N PRO A 14 -14.27 11.14 8.16
CA PRO A 14 -14.12 10.20 9.27
C PRO A 14 -13.63 8.81 8.84
N ILE A 15 -13.65 8.52 7.54
CA ILE A 15 -13.17 7.24 6.98
C ILE A 15 -12.19 7.52 5.84
N LYS A 16 -11.32 6.55 5.59
CA LYS A 16 -10.32 6.65 4.52
C LYS A 16 -10.94 6.30 3.16
N HIS A 17 -10.44 6.96 2.12
CA HIS A 17 -10.82 6.68 0.73
C HIS A 17 -9.59 6.53 -0.13
N GLU A 18 -9.58 5.53 -0.99
CA GLU A 18 -8.64 5.44 -2.09
C GLU A 18 -9.11 6.32 -3.25
N TYR A 19 -8.19 6.83 -4.03
CA TYR A 19 -8.48 7.72 -5.15
C TYR A 19 -7.93 7.14 -6.44
N VAL A 20 -8.79 7.04 -7.45
CA VAL A 20 -8.44 6.51 -8.77
C VAL A 20 -9.07 7.39 -9.84
N ALA A 21 -8.23 8.14 -10.56
CA ALA A 21 -8.62 8.91 -11.74
C ALA A 21 -9.90 9.76 -11.55
N GLY A 22 -9.97 10.49 -10.43
CA GLY A 22 -11.08 11.39 -10.16
C GLY A 22 -12.19 10.81 -9.29
N GLU A 23 -12.15 9.53 -8.99
CA GLU A 23 -13.16 8.86 -8.16
C GLU A 23 -12.60 8.40 -6.83
N VAL A 24 -13.42 8.44 -5.79
CA VAL A 24 -13.06 7.99 -4.45
C VAL A 24 -13.81 6.74 -4.08
N TYR A 25 -13.11 5.85 -3.39
CA TYR A 25 -13.63 4.55 -2.96
C TYR A 25 -13.41 4.41 -1.46
N ALA A 26 -14.50 4.34 -0.69
CA ALA A 26 -14.44 4.18 0.75
C ALA A 26 -13.79 2.85 1.13
N MET A 27 -12.87 2.90 2.09
CA MET A 27 -12.28 1.71 2.66
C MET A 27 -13.12 1.23 3.84
N SER A 28 -13.47 -0.04 3.82
CA SER A 28 -14.13 -0.69 4.95
C SER A 28 -13.11 -1.25 5.93
N GLY A 29 -13.52 -1.42 7.19
CA GLY A 29 -12.72 -2.13 8.17
C GLY A 29 -12.54 -3.59 7.80
N GLY A 30 -11.40 -4.16 8.16
CA GLY A 30 -11.10 -5.56 7.95
C GLY A 30 -11.59 -6.45 9.11
N THR A 31 -11.46 -7.76 8.92
CA THR A 31 -11.68 -8.73 9.99
C THR A 31 -10.48 -8.75 10.95
N VAL A 32 -10.67 -9.34 12.13
CA VAL A 32 -9.56 -9.61 13.07
C VAL A 32 -8.45 -10.42 12.39
N ARG A 33 -8.82 -11.40 11.60
CA ARG A 33 -7.86 -12.24 10.87
C ARG A 33 -7.02 -11.42 9.90
N HIS A 34 -7.66 -10.55 9.11
CA HIS A 34 -6.97 -9.66 8.19
C HIS A 34 -5.98 -8.76 8.93
N ASP A 35 -6.41 -8.13 9.99
CA ASP A 35 -5.57 -7.22 10.77
C ASP A 35 -4.39 -7.95 11.44
N ARG A 36 -4.60 -9.16 11.97
CA ARG A 36 -3.52 -9.98 12.51
C ARG A 36 -2.46 -10.30 11.48
N ILE A 37 -2.88 -10.68 10.28
CA ILE A 37 -1.94 -10.98 9.19
C ILE A 37 -1.16 -9.72 8.82
N ALA A 38 -1.84 -8.60 8.61
CA ALA A 38 -1.21 -7.33 8.27
C ALA A 38 -0.22 -6.89 9.34
N THR A 39 -0.59 -6.98 10.62
CA THR A 39 0.26 -6.64 11.75
C THR A 39 1.49 -7.54 11.82
N ASN A 40 1.34 -8.84 11.62
CA ASN A 40 2.47 -9.78 11.62
C ASN A 40 3.45 -9.48 10.49
N VAL A 41 2.95 -9.15 9.31
CA VAL A 41 3.78 -8.76 8.16
C VAL A 41 4.52 -7.46 8.48
N LEU A 42 3.81 -6.47 9.02
CA LEU A 42 4.40 -5.18 9.41
C LEU A 42 5.55 -5.38 10.41
N VAL A 43 5.35 -6.18 11.45
CA VAL A 43 6.38 -6.46 12.47
C VAL A 43 7.60 -7.12 11.84
N ARG A 44 7.40 -8.15 11.01
CA ARG A 44 8.49 -8.86 10.34
C ARG A 44 9.29 -7.95 9.42
N LEU A 45 8.63 -7.17 8.61
CA LEU A 45 9.30 -6.22 7.71
C LEU A 45 10.03 -5.12 8.50
N SER A 46 9.44 -4.65 9.60
CA SER A 46 10.08 -3.65 10.46
C SER A 46 11.39 -4.15 11.08
N LEU A 47 11.42 -5.41 11.50
CA LEU A 47 12.62 -6.01 12.08
C LEU A 47 13.79 -6.09 11.07
N VAL A 48 13.48 -6.26 9.79
CA VAL A 48 14.48 -6.35 8.72
C VAL A 48 14.85 -4.97 8.18
N ALA A 49 13.89 -4.09 8.01
CA ALA A 49 14.06 -2.83 7.28
C ALA A 49 14.56 -1.68 8.17
N ARG A 50 14.11 -1.58 9.40
CA ARG A 50 14.39 -0.43 10.29
C ARG A 50 15.82 -0.27 10.76
N PRO A 51 16.64 -1.31 10.89
CA PRO A 51 18.08 -1.10 11.13
C PRO A 51 18.80 -0.34 10.01
N GLY A 52 18.24 -0.34 8.80
CA GLY A 52 18.73 0.42 7.67
C GLY A 52 17.96 1.74 7.46
N PRO A 53 18.06 2.34 6.27
CA PRO A 53 17.46 3.65 5.96
C PRO A 53 15.95 3.56 5.63
N CYS A 54 15.35 2.39 5.72
CA CYS A 54 13.97 2.18 5.28
C CYS A 54 12.97 2.36 6.42
N ASP A 55 11.83 2.97 6.09
CA ASP A 55 10.67 3.06 6.97
C ASP A 55 9.60 2.07 6.55
N VAL A 56 8.85 1.56 7.51
CA VAL A 56 7.71 0.66 7.28
C VAL A 56 6.44 1.31 7.82
N PHE A 57 5.44 1.41 6.95
CA PHE A 57 4.17 2.07 7.27
C PHE A 57 3.01 1.08 7.25
N SER A 58 2.04 1.33 8.14
CA SER A 58 0.77 0.60 8.19
C SER A 58 -0.24 1.15 7.16
N SER A 59 -1.43 0.59 7.16
CA SER A 59 -2.54 1.03 6.29
C SER A 59 -3.04 2.46 6.58
N ASN A 60 -2.51 3.14 7.57
CA ASN A 60 -2.80 4.55 7.81
C ASN A 60 -2.04 5.49 6.89
N MET A 61 -1.00 5.02 6.22
CA MET A 61 -0.21 5.85 5.32
C MET A 61 -0.73 5.73 3.90
N ARG A 62 -1.15 6.86 3.35
CA ARG A 62 -1.53 6.98 1.95
C ARG A 62 -0.28 6.94 1.07
N VAL A 63 -0.37 6.22 -0.03
CA VAL A 63 0.74 6.04 -0.98
C VAL A 63 0.35 6.61 -2.34
N GLU A 64 1.21 7.47 -2.88
CA GLU A 64 1.10 7.92 -4.26
C GLU A 64 1.57 6.82 -5.20
N VAL A 65 0.65 6.28 -5.99
CA VAL A 65 0.93 5.24 -6.97
C VAL A 65 1.13 5.83 -8.36
N ALA A 66 0.37 6.87 -8.67
CA ALA A 66 0.50 7.68 -9.87
C ALA A 66 -0.03 9.08 -9.56
N ARG A 67 0.11 10.04 -10.51
CA ARG A 67 -0.37 11.42 -10.32
C ARG A 67 -1.86 11.52 -9.98
N ASP A 68 -2.65 10.57 -10.46
CA ASP A 68 -4.09 10.51 -10.27
C ASP A 68 -4.53 9.26 -9.50
N ARG A 69 -3.62 8.66 -8.69
CA ARG A 69 -3.91 7.40 -8.02
C ARG A 69 -3.22 7.31 -6.67
N TYR A 70 -4.03 7.14 -5.62
CA TYR A 70 -3.61 7.06 -4.23
C TYR A 70 -4.28 5.89 -3.54
N TYR A 71 -3.49 4.99 -2.96
CA TYR A 71 -3.98 3.85 -2.21
C TYR A 71 -3.51 3.89 -0.76
N TYR A 72 -4.12 3.04 0.07
CA TYR A 72 -3.68 2.76 1.44
C TYR A 72 -3.32 1.27 1.55
N PRO A 73 -2.14 0.86 1.10
CA PRO A 73 -1.72 -0.54 1.23
C PRO A 73 -1.68 -0.98 2.68
N ASP A 74 -1.86 -2.27 2.93
CA ASP A 74 -1.79 -2.82 4.28
C ASP A 74 -0.41 -2.62 4.92
N VAL A 75 0.66 -2.78 4.14
CA VAL A 75 2.03 -2.47 4.56
C VAL A 75 2.79 -1.85 3.40
N THR A 76 3.58 -0.82 3.69
CA THR A 76 4.43 -0.15 2.71
C THR A 76 5.84 0.04 3.27
N VAL A 77 6.84 -0.25 2.47
CA VAL A 77 8.24 0.02 2.80
C VAL A 77 8.78 1.11 1.87
N VAL A 78 9.36 2.15 2.45
CA VAL A 78 9.98 3.26 1.72
C VAL A 78 11.42 3.39 2.17
N CYS A 79 12.36 3.40 1.22
CA CYS A 79 13.80 3.48 1.53
C CYS A 79 14.41 4.82 1.10
N THR A 80 13.61 5.75 0.59
CA THR A 80 14.00 7.14 0.38
C THR A 80 13.63 8.00 1.58
N PRO A 81 14.27 9.14 1.82
CA PRO A 81 13.95 10.00 2.95
C PRO A 81 12.49 10.46 2.94
N VAL A 82 11.85 10.46 4.11
CA VAL A 82 10.51 11.00 4.35
C VAL A 82 10.58 12.03 5.47
N ALA A 83 9.78 13.09 5.36
CA ALA A 83 9.63 14.06 6.42
C ALA A 83 8.52 13.64 7.38
N GLU A 84 8.68 13.92 8.67
CA GLU A 84 7.65 13.57 9.68
C GLU A 84 6.31 14.25 9.41
N SER A 85 6.30 15.38 8.74
CA SER A 85 5.08 16.10 8.36
C SER A 85 4.42 15.61 7.07
N ASP A 86 5.04 14.66 6.36
CA ASP A 86 4.49 14.13 5.12
C ASP A 86 3.19 13.36 5.38
N ILE A 87 2.18 13.64 4.55
CA ILE A 87 0.88 12.95 4.61
C ILE A 87 0.70 11.92 3.50
N VAL A 88 1.70 11.78 2.65
CA VAL A 88 1.74 10.84 1.52
C VAL A 88 3.12 10.21 1.47
N ALA A 89 3.16 8.89 1.38
CA ALA A 89 4.39 8.16 1.10
C ALA A 89 4.60 8.09 -0.42
N ARG A 90 5.81 8.37 -0.84
CA ARG A 90 6.23 8.31 -2.24
C ARG A 90 7.40 7.34 -2.40
N ASN A 91 7.57 6.84 -3.61
CA ASN A 91 8.67 5.95 -3.96
C ASN A 91 8.73 4.67 -3.10
N PRO A 92 7.63 3.95 -2.94
CA PRO A 92 7.68 2.70 -2.19
C PRO A 92 8.59 1.68 -2.87
N CYS A 93 9.30 0.89 -2.08
CA CYS A 93 10.11 -0.21 -2.60
C CYS A 93 9.45 -1.58 -2.39
N VAL A 94 8.61 -1.71 -1.38
CA VAL A 94 7.77 -2.89 -1.15
C VAL A 94 6.37 -2.45 -0.78
N VAL A 95 5.38 -3.08 -1.39
CA VAL A 95 3.96 -2.91 -1.05
C VAL A 95 3.38 -4.27 -0.73
N VAL A 96 2.59 -4.37 0.32
CA VAL A 96 1.91 -5.59 0.73
C VAL A 96 0.42 -5.33 0.84
N GLU A 97 -0.36 -6.17 0.18
CA GLU A 97 -1.81 -6.23 0.33
C GLU A 97 -2.21 -7.59 0.90
N VAL A 98 -2.94 -7.58 2.01
CA VAL A 98 -3.57 -8.78 2.55
C VAL A 98 -4.95 -8.89 1.91
N THR A 99 -5.23 -10.00 1.25
CA THR A 99 -6.51 -10.15 0.55
C THR A 99 -7.68 -10.26 1.52
N SER A 100 -8.85 -9.93 1.01
CA SER A 100 -10.14 -10.19 1.64
C SER A 100 -11.08 -10.79 0.60
N PRO A 101 -12.25 -11.33 0.99
CA PRO A 101 -13.21 -11.83 -0.01
C PRO A 101 -13.61 -10.78 -1.05
N SER A 102 -13.63 -9.51 -0.65
CA SER A 102 -14.04 -8.40 -1.54
C SER A 102 -12.89 -7.80 -2.34
N THR A 103 -11.62 -7.98 -1.94
CA THR A 103 -10.48 -7.26 -2.55
C THR A 103 -9.53 -8.15 -3.35
N ALA A 104 -9.56 -9.47 -3.17
CA ALA A 104 -8.60 -10.39 -3.78
C ALA A 104 -8.48 -10.22 -5.30
N ARG A 105 -9.59 -10.01 -6.00
CA ARG A 105 -9.62 -9.78 -7.44
C ARG A 105 -8.98 -8.45 -7.84
N ILE A 106 -9.23 -7.40 -7.06
CA ILE A 106 -8.66 -6.07 -7.28
C ILE A 106 -7.16 -6.09 -7.00
N ASP A 107 -6.75 -6.78 -5.94
CA ASP A 107 -5.34 -6.90 -5.55
C ASP A 107 -4.51 -7.62 -6.62
N ARG A 108 -5.08 -8.62 -7.28
CA ARG A 108 -4.42 -9.39 -8.34
C ARG A 108 -4.55 -8.79 -9.74
N GLY A 109 -5.47 -7.85 -9.93
CA GLY A 109 -5.75 -7.22 -11.22
C GLY A 109 -5.29 -5.77 -11.27
N GLU A 110 -6.21 -4.87 -11.01
CA GLU A 110 -6.01 -3.41 -11.14
C GLU A 110 -4.85 -2.89 -10.30
N LYS A 111 -4.76 -3.31 -9.04
CA LYS A 111 -3.69 -2.86 -8.15
C LYS A 111 -2.33 -3.39 -8.60
N LEU A 112 -2.24 -4.63 -9.02
CA LEU A 112 -0.99 -5.19 -9.55
C LEU A 112 -0.50 -4.37 -10.75
N ASP A 113 -1.39 -4.07 -11.68
CA ASP A 113 -1.06 -3.27 -12.86
C ASP A 113 -0.61 -1.85 -12.47
N ALA A 114 -1.28 -1.24 -11.49
CA ALA A 114 -0.92 0.08 -11.00
C ALA A 114 0.43 0.08 -10.28
N TYR A 115 0.67 -0.86 -9.38
CA TYR A 115 1.93 -0.95 -8.65
C TYR A 115 3.12 -1.22 -9.57
N ARG A 116 2.94 -1.97 -10.65
CA ARG A 116 3.99 -2.20 -11.65
C ARG A 116 4.52 -0.92 -12.29
N GLN A 117 3.75 0.15 -12.30
CA GLN A 117 4.16 1.43 -12.89
C GLN A 117 5.09 2.22 -11.97
N ILE A 118 5.22 1.86 -10.71
CA ILE A 118 6.09 2.55 -9.76
C ILE A 118 7.54 2.16 -10.03
N ALA A 119 8.36 3.12 -10.45
CA ALA A 119 9.75 2.87 -10.84
C ALA A 119 10.62 2.32 -9.70
N THR A 120 10.37 2.75 -8.47
CA THR A 120 11.14 2.34 -7.29
C THR A 120 10.71 1.00 -6.71
N LEU A 121 9.56 0.48 -7.11
CA LEU A 121 9.00 -0.74 -6.54
C LEU A 121 9.85 -1.96 -6.92
N ARG A 122 10.27 -2.70 -5.90
CA ARG A 122 11.01 -3.95 -6.05
C ARG A 122 10.13 -5.18 -5.88
N ALA A 123 9.14 -5.09 -5.00
CA ALA A 123 8.25 -6.21 -4.76
C ALA A 123 6.84 -5.75 -4.40
N TYR A 124 5.85 -6.45 -4.93
CA TYR A 124 4.47 -6.41 -4.50
C TYR A 124 4.07 -7.78 -3.98
N LEU A 125 3.67 -7.84 -2.71
CA LEU A 125 3.32 -9.09 -2.03
C LEU A 125 1.80 -9.12 -1.82
N ILE A 126 1.19 -10.20 -2.25
CA ILE A 126 -0.23 -10.47 -2.00
C ILE A 126 -0.30 -11.63 -1.01
N VAL A 127 -0.77 -11.34 0.21
CA VAL A 127 -0.88 -12.34 1.29
C VAL A 127 -2.31 -12.84 1.35
N ASP A 128 -2.48 -14.15 1.20
CA ASP A 128 -3.81 -14.76 1.21
C ASP A 128 -4.39 -14.76 2.63
N HIS A 129 -5.65 -14.30 2.77
CA HIS A 129 -6.34 -14.24 4.06
C HIS A 129 -6.83 -15.59 4.56
N ARG A 130 -6.90 -16.60 3.70
CA ARG A 130 -7.42 -17.94 4.02
C ARG A 130 -6.36 -19.03 4.12
N ARG A 131 -5.24 -18.85 3.42
CA ARG A 131 -4.19 -19.87 3.27
C ARG A 131 -2.84 -19.28 3.65
N ARG A 132 -1.92 -20.14 4.05
CA ARG A 132 -0.52 -19.76 4.23
C ARG A 132 0.17 -19.62 2.87
N ARG A 133 -0.21 -18.61 2.13
CA ARG A 133 0.27 -18.37 0.77
C ARG A 133 0.57 -16.89 0.58
N VAL A 134 1.75 -16.62 -0.01
CA VAL A 134 2.16 -15.28 -0.43
C VAL A 134 2.49 -15.36 -1.91
N GLU A 135 1.84 -14.52 -2.71
CA GLU A 135 2.23 -14.29 -4.10
C GLU A 135 3.22 -13.13 -4.13
N ARG A 136 4.37 -13.37 -4.74
CA ARG A 136 5.40 -12.35 -4.87
C ARG A 136 5.57 -11.96 -6.33
N HIS A 137 5.32 -10.70 -6.61
CA HIS A 137 5.64 -10.05 -7.88
C HIS A 137 6.84 -9.15 -7.62
N TRP A 138 7.96 -9.38 -8.28
CA TRP A 138 9.20 -8.70 -7.96
C TRP A 138 10.03 -8.42 -9.21
N ARG A 139 10.93 -7.46 -9.08
CA ARG A 139 11.92 -7.12 -10.10
C ARG A 139 13.30 -7.51 -9.60
N ASP A 140 14.14 -7.98 -10.50
CA ASP A 140 15.55 -8.19 -10.21
C ASP A 140 16.33 -6.85 -10.25
N VAL A 141 17.65 -6.92 -10.05
CA VAL A 141 18.50 -5.72 -10.11
C VAL A 141 18.56 -5.08 -11.50
N ALA A 142 18.19 -5.81 -12.56
CA ALA A 142 18.09 -5.28 -13.91
C ALA A 142 16.73 -4.60 -14.20
N GLY A 143 15.77 -4.68 -13.26
CA GLY A 143 14.45 -4.08 -13.38
C GLY A 143 13.41 -4.92 -14.11
N GLU A 144 13.64 -6.21 -14.27
CA GLU A 144 12.74 -7.17 -14.94
C GLU A 144 11.97 -8.05 -13.95
#